data_e2108303ab855c31cc56ec89aae4edd0
#
_entry.id   e2108303ab855c31cc56ec89aae4edd0
#
_cell.length_a   1.000
_cell.length_b   1.000
_cell.length_c   1.000
_cell.angle_alpha   90.00
_cell.angle_beta   90.00
_cell.angle_gamma   90.00
#
_symmetry.space_group_name_H-M   'P 1'
#
loop_
_entity.id
_entity.type
_entity.pdbx_description
1 polymer ?
#
loop_
_entity_poly.entity_id
_entity_poly.type
_entity_poly.pdbx_seq_one_letter_code
_entity_poly.pdbx_strand_id
1 'polypeptide(L)'
;MSEVKIIGSNVPNMPWQDRPADKKDKSEIPVWRYSENPIIGRNPSEGVARIFNSAVMPYEGEFIGVFRGEQTNGIPYIYLGRSKDAIHWDFDKEKIPFKDENGNDFMPRYA
;
A
#
# COMPACT_ATOMS: atom_id res chain seq x y z
N MET A 1 -29.46 -18.76 -7.66
CA MET A 1 -28.01 -18.78 -7.38
C MET A 1 -27.60 -17.36 -6.99
N SER A 2 -27.05 -17.21 -5.83
CA SER A 2 -26.61 -15.89 -5.41
C SER A 2 -25.38 -15.48 -6.19
N GLU A 3 -25.34 -14.23 -6.60
CA GLU A 3 -24.15 -13.67 -7.24
C GLU A 3 -23.00 -13.59 -6.23
N VAL A 4 -21.85 -14.08 -6.66
CA VAL A 4 -20.63 -13.89 -5.88
C VAL A 4 -20.16 -12.45 -6.14
N LYS A 5 -20.21 -11.66 -5.08
CA LYS A 5 -19.72 -10.29 -5.18
C LYS A 5 -18.20 -10.30 -5.03
N ILE A 6 -17.53 -9.98 -6.10
CA ILE A 6 -16.06 -9.90 -6.09
C ILE A 6 -15.66 -8.50 -5.63
N ILE A 7 -14.98 -8.45 -4.49
CA ILE A 7 -14.42 -7.20 -3.98
C ILE A 7 -13.28 -6.80 -4.93
N GLY A 8 -13.29 -5.55 -5.37
CA GLY A 8 -12.25 -5.06 -6.25
C GLY A 8 -12.54 -5.27 -7.74
N SER A 9 -13.81 -5.46 -8.13
CA SER A 9 -14.19 -5.56 -9.54
C SER A 9 -13.84 -4.31 -10.36
N ASN A 10 -13.64 -3.17 -9.70
CA ASN A 10 -13.27 -1.90 -10.31
C ASN A 10 -11.76 -1.62 -10.18
N VAL A 11 -10.95 -2.62 -10.49
CA VAL A 11 -9.50 -2.46 -10.45
C VAL A 11 -9.06 -1.48 -11.53
N PRO A 12 -8.33 -0.42 -11.19
CA PRO A 12 -7.81 0.49 -12.21
C PRO A 12 -6.85 -0.19 -13.16
N ASN A 13 -6.78 0.33 -14.37
CA ASN A 13 -5.81 -0.15 -15.33
C ASN A 13 -4.39 0.16 -14.85
N MET A 14 -3.53 -0.84 -14.93
CA MET A 14 -2.11 -0.72 -14.54
C MET A 14 -1.25 -0.94 -15.78
N PRO A 15 -1.11 0.07 -16.66
CA PRO A 15 -0.44 -0.10 -17.94
C PRO A 15 1.03 -0.49 -17.82
N TRP A 16 1.65 -0.25 -16.66
CA TRP A 16 3.03 -0.68 -16.44
C TRP A 16 3.23 -2.19 -16.58
N GLN A 17 2.16 -2.97 -16.38
CA GLN A 17 2.22 -4.44 -16.55
C GLN A 17 2.45 -4.85 -18.00
N ASP A 18 2.13 -3.98 -18.95
CA ASP A 18 2.27 -4.24 -20.38
C ASP A 18 3.61 -3.76 -20.94
N ARG A 19 4.42 -3.09 -20.13
CA ARG A 19 5.73 -2.60 -20.58
C ARG A 19 6.66 -3.80 -20.83
N PRO A 20 7.43 -3.79 -21.92
CA PRO A 20 8.33 -4.91 -22.21
C PRO A 20 9.31 -5.23 -21.08
N ALA A 21 9.79 -4.21 -20.35
CA ALA A 21 10.71 -4.42 -19.24
C ALA A 21 10.06 -5.11 -18.03
N ASP A 22 8.73 -5.05 -17.91
CA ASP A 22 8.00 -5.55 -16.76
C ASP A 22 7.14 -6.75 -17.10
N LYS A 23 7.06 -7.08 -18.37
CA LYS A 23 6.29 -8.22 -18.83
C LYS A 23 6.93 -9.50 -18.33
N LYS A 24 6.13 -10.35 -17.75
CA LYS A 24 6.60 -11.67 -17.36
C LYS A 24 7.04 -12.42 -18.60
N ASP A 25 8.32 -12.73 -18.70
CA ASP A 25 8.81 -13.55 -19.78
C ASP A 25 8.41 -15.00 -19.54
N LYS A 26 8.74 -15.86 -20.52
CA LYS A 26 8.44 -17.28 -20.44
C LYS A 26 9.49 -18.05 -19.64
N SER A 27 10.26 -17.36 -18.82
CA SER A 27 11.24 -18.01 -17.97
C SER A 27 10.54 -18.80 -16.87
N GLU A 28 11.28 -19.68 -16.24
CA GLU A 28 10.78 -20.52 -15.16
C GLU A 28 10.57 -19.74 -13.86
N ILE A 29 10.89 -18.46 -13.85
CA ILE A 29 10.71 -17.61 -12.68
C ILE A 29 9.22 -17.31 -12.50
N PRO A 30 8.61 -17.75 -11.39
CA PRO A 30 7.17 -17.59 -11.19
C PRO A 30 6.74 -16.16 -10.88
N VAL A 31 7.69 -15.29 -10.59
CA VAL A 31 7.45 -13.89 -10.20
C VAL A 31 8.38 -13.00 -10.98
N TRP A 32 7.85 -11.87 -11.46
CA TRP A 32 8.68 -10.82 -12.02
C TRP A 32 8.50 -9.54 -11.21
N ARG A 33 9.45 -8.63 -11.31
CA ARG A 33 9.45 -7.40 -10.56
C ARG A 33 9.35 -6.20 -11.48
N TYR A 34 8.68 -5.16 -11.01
CA TYR A 34 8.64 -3.89 -11.71
C TYR A 34 10.08 -3.34 -11.83
N SER A 35 10.45 -2.87 -13.03
CA SER A 35 11.81 -2.44 -13.33
C SER A 35 12.25 -1.21 -12.54
N GLU A 36 11.32 -0.39 -12.08
CA GLU A 36 11.60 0.84 -11.34
C GLU A 36 11.37 0.69 -9.83
N ASN A 37 11.37 -0.55 -9.32
CA ASN A 37 11.34 -0.77 -7.88
C ASN A 37 12.60 -0.19 -7.20
N PRO A 38 12.50 0.28 -5.95
CA PRO A 38 11.29 0.31 -5.13
C PRO A 38 10.34 1.44 -5.54
N ILE A 39 9.03 1.18 -5.49
CA ILE A 39 8.01 2.17 -5.82
C ILE A 39 7.78 3.18 -4.70
N ILE A 40 8.13 2.81 -3.47
CA ILE A 40 8.11 3.69 -2.31
C ILE A 40 9.51 3.65 -1.70
N GLY A 41 10.25 4.74 -1.87
CA GLY A 41 11.60 4.88 -1.35
C GLY A 41 11.64 5.36 0.09
N ARG A 42 12.79 5.83 0.51
CA ARG A 42 12.97 6.43 1.83
C ARG A 42 12.30 7.79 1.90
N ASN A 43 11.86 8.17 3.10
CA ASN A 43 11.22 9.44 3.38
C ASN A 43 10.01 9.70 2.47
N PRO A 44 9.07 8.74 2.39
CA PRO A 44 7.95 8.87 1.46
C PRO A 44 6.97 9.97 1.82
N SER A 45 6.98 10.40 3.09
CA SER A 45 6.21 11.55 3.54
C SER A 45 6.89 12.18 4.74
N GLU A 46 6.43 13.37 5.13
CA GLU A 46 6.98 14.07 6.27
C GLU A 46 6.86 13.23 7.55
N GLY A 47 7.96 13.08 8.25
CA GLY A 47 8.01 12.33 9.51
C GLY A 47 8.09 10.82 9.36
N VAL A 48 7.97 10.28 8.15
CA VAL A 48 8.07 8.85 7.91
C VAL A 48 9.39 8.56 7.21
N ALA A 49 10.25 7.78 7.86
CA ALA A 49 11.55 7.45 7.31
C ALA A 49 11.46 6.35 6.26
N ARG A 50 10.60 5.36 6.48
CA ARG A 50 10.47 4.22 5.59
C ARG A 50 9.14 3.50 5.79
N ILE A 51 8.74 2.77 4.76
CA ILE A 51 7.53 1.94 4.76
C ILE A 51 7.95 0.47 4.78
N PHE A 52 7.25 -0.31 5.58
CA PHE A 52 7.40 -1.76 5.62
C PHE A 52 6.14 -2.43 5.09
N ASN A 53 5.55 -3.31 5.89
CA ASN A 53 4.40 -4.09 5.49
C ASN A 53 3.22 -3.22 5.10
N SER A 54 2.49 -3.68 4.10
CA SER A 54 1.30 -2.97 3.62
C SER A 54 0.20 -3.96 3.28
N ALA A 55 -1.03 -3.45 3.29
CA ALA A 55 -2.19 -4.15 2.78
C ALA A 55 -2.92 -3.18 1.85
N VAL A 56 -3.08 -3.57 0.60
CA VAL A 56 -3.62 -2.71 -0.46
C VAL A 56 -4.81 -3.40 -1.09
N MET A 57 -5.84 -2.62 -1.41
CA MET A 57 -7.02 -3.13 -2.11
C MET A 57 -7.53 -2.09 -3.11
N PRO A 58 -8.19 -2.53 -4.19
CA PRO A 58 -8.94 -1.61 -5.04
C PRO A 58 -10.15 -1.06 -4.28
N TYR A 59 -10.42 0.20 -4.48
CA TYR A 59 -11.56 0.87 -3.86
C TYR A 59 -12.01 2.06 -4.72
N GLU A 60 -13.26 2.04 -5.14
CA GLU A 60 -13.89 3.13 -5.92
C GLU A 60 -13.07 3.58 -7.14
N GLY A 61 -12.52 2.62 -7.88
CA GLY A 61 -11.76 2.91 -9.10
C GLY A 61 -10.31 3.33 -8.86
N GLU A 62 -9.86 3.31 -7.62
CA GLU A 62 -8.49 3.60 -7.23
C GLU A 62 -7.98 2.49 -6.32
N PHE A 63 -6.80 2.69 -5.75
CA PHE A 63 -6.26 1.81 -4.71
C PHE A 63 -6.19 2.56 -3.40
N ILE A 64 -6.53 1.84 -2.33
CA ILE A 64 -6.35 2.34 -0.97
C ILE A 64 -5.52 1.31 -0.21
N GLY A 65 -4.69 1.79 0.70
CA GLY A 65 -3.85 0.90 1.46
C GLY A 65 -3.55 1.41 2.85
N VAL A 66 -3.18 0.50 3.70
CA VAL A 66 -2.64 0.81 5.02
C VAL A 66 -1.19 0.35 5.05
N PHE A 67 -0.32 1.18 5.60
CA PHE A 67 1.12 1.01 5.52
C PHE A 67 1.75 1.19 6.89
N ARG A 68 2.62 0.25 7.25
CA ARG A 68 3.43 0.40 8.45
C ARG A 68 4.57 1.35 8.13
N GLY A 69 4.47 2.57 8.66
CA GLY A 69 5.48 3.61 8.47
C GLY A 69 6.31 3.80 9.73
N GLU A 70 7.62 3.60 9.61
CA GLU A 70 8.54 3.85 10.71
C GLU A 70 8.96 5.30 10.70
N GLN A 71 8.78 5.97 11.83
CA GLN A 71 9.23 7.34 12.01
C GLN A 71 10.75 7.41 12.17
N THR A 72 11.30 8.61 12.12
CA THR A 72 12.74 8.82 12.29
C THR A 72 13.25 8.38 13.65
N ASN A 73 12.36 8.31 14.65
CA ASN A 73 12.70 7.79 15.98
C ASN A 73 12.60 6.26 16.09
N GLY A 74 12.29 5.57 15.00
CA GLY A 74 12.17 4.13 14.96
C GLY A 74 10.83 3.57 15.40
N ILE A 75 9.87 4.41 15.78
CA ILE A 75 8.55 3.96 16.23
C ILE A 75 7.64 3.77 15.01
N PRO A 76 7.06 2.57 14.81
CA PRO A 76 6.16 2.34 13.69
C PRO A 76 4.73 2.75 14.02
N TYR A 77 4.06 3.31 13.01
CA TYR A 77 2.63 3.63 13.04
C TYR A 77 1.99 3.17 11.73
N ILE A 78 0.67 3.17 11.69
CA ILE A 78 -0.07 2.81 10.48
C ILE A 78 -0.56 4.09 9.82
N TYR A 79 -0.31 4.20 8.52
CA TYR A 79 -0.70 5.33 7.69
C TYR A 79 -1.61 4.87 6.57
N LEU A 80 -2.57 5.73 6.21
CA LEU A 80 -3.42 5.51 5.05
C LEU A 80 -2.74 6.09 3.81
N GLY A 81 -2.79 5.35 2.72
CA GLY A 81 -2.30 5.80 1.43
C GLY A 81 -3.32 5.57 0.33
N ARG A 82 -3.26 6.38 -0.71
CA ARG A 82 -4.11 6.27 -1.90
C ARG A 82 -3.25 6.31 -3.14
N SER A 83 -3.68 5.59 -4.17
CA SER A 83 -3.00 5.56 -5.45
C SER A 83 -3.97 5.29 -6.58
N LYS A 84 -3.71 5.87 -7.74
CA LYS A 84 -4.50 5.59 -8.95
C LYS A 84 -3.92 4.44 -9.77
N ASP A 85 -2.66 4.11 -9.58
CA ASP A 85 -1.93 3.15 -10.39
C ASP A 85 -1.21 2.06 -9.59
N ALA A 86 -1.29 2.11 -8.27
CA ALA A 86 -0.58 1.23 -7.34
C ALA A 86 0.95 1.42 -7.34
N ILE A 87 1.45 2.44 -8.02
CA ILE A 87 2.87 2.76 -8.08
C ILE A 87 3.17 4.08 -7.38
N HIS A 88 2.42 5.11 -7.70
CA HIS A 88 2.56 6.43 -7.09
C HIS A 88 1.57 6.56 -5.94
N TRP A 89 2.09 6.74 -4.75
CA TRP A 89 1.30 6.73 -3.52
C TRP A 89 1.33 8.08 -2.81
N ASP A 90 0.14 8.51 -2.39
CA ASP A 90 -0.03 9.67 -1.52
C ASP A 90 -0.41 9.17 -0.13
N PHE A 91 0.36 9.56 0.87
CA PHE A 91 0.13 9.17 2.25
C PHE A 91 -0.47 10.30 3.05
N ASP A 92 -1.42 9.98 3.91
CA ASP A 92 -1.90 10.94 4.90
C ASP A 92 -0.74 11.30 5.84
N LYS A 93 -0.65 12.55 6.23
CA LYS A 93 0.40 13.02 7.13
C LYS A 93 0.26 12.45 8.53
N GLU A 94 -0.99 12.29 8.95
CA GLU A 94 -1.31 11.79 10.27
C GLU A 94 -1.45 10.25 10.25
N LYS A 95 -0.95 9.62 11.30
CA LYS A 95 -1.18 8.20 11.49
C LYS A 95 -2.65 7.92 11.70
N ILE A 96 -3.08 6.70 11.37
CA ILE A 96 -4.46 6.28 11.64
C ILE A 96 -4.65 6.24 13.16
N PRO A 97 -5.65 6.96 13.69
CA PRO A 97 -5.91 6.92 15.12
C PRO A 97 -6.61 5.61 15.49
N PHE A 98 -6.09 4.94 16.50
CA PHE A 98 -6.73 3.77 17.07
C PHE A 98 -7.33 4.14 18.42
N LYS A 99 -8.54 3.67 18.66
CA LYS A 99 -9.26 3.92 19.91
C LYS A 99 -9.57 2.59 20.58
N ASP A 100 -9.52 2.58 21.91
CA ASP A 100 -9.98 1.43 22.67
C ASP A 100 -11.52 1.44 22.80
N GLU A 101 -12.07 0.46 23.48
CA GLU A 101 -13.52 0.34 23.67
C GLU A 101 -14.14 1.51 24.42
N ASN A 102 -13.33 2.26 25.17
CA ASN A 102 -13.77 3.41 25.93
C ASN A 102 -13.56 4.75 25.18
N GLY A 103 -13.10 4.68 23.93
CA GLY A 103 -12.85 5.85 23.11
C GLY A 103 -11.52 6.54 23.39
N ASN A 104 -10.67 5.95 24.22
CA ASN A 104 -9.34 6.51 24.51
C ASN A 104 -8.34 6.09 23.42
N ASP A 105 -7.30 6.88 23.26
CA ASP A 105 -6.24 6.57 22.32
C ASP A 105 -5.57 5.26 22.71
N PHE A 106 -5.41 4.43 21.70
CA PHE A 106 -4.79 3.12 21.85
C PHE A 106 -3.64 3.00 20.87
N MET A 107 -2.49 2.57 21.37
CA MET A 107 -1.29 2.40 20.56
C MET A 107 -0.99 0.91 20.43
N PRO A 108 -1.28 0.30 19.26
CA PRO A 108 -0.91 -1.10 19.05
C PRO A 108 0.61 -1.26 19.15
N ARG A 109 1.04 -2.35 19.76
CA ARG A 109 2.45 -2.71 19.75
C ARG A 109 2.73 -3.60 18.56
N TYR A 110 3.72 -3.24 17.80
CA TYR A 110 4.20 -4.04 16.68
C TYR A 110 5.46 -4.78 17.10
N ALA A 111 5.41 -6.07 16.94
CA ALA A 111 6.57 -6.91 17.20
C ALA A 111 7.56 -6.85 16.04
#